data_058e694ea2fc5e415b0af8d191b088f5
#
_entry.id   058e694ea2fc5e415b0af8d191b088f5
#
_cell.length_a   1.000
_cell.length_b   1.000
_cell.length_c   1.000
_cell.angle_alpha   90.00
_cell.angle_beta   90.00
_cell.angle_gamma   90.00
#
_symmetry.space_group_name_H-M   'P 1'
#
loop_
_entity.id
_entity.type
_entity.pdbx_description
1 polymer ?
#
loop_
_entity_poly.entity_id
_entity_poly.type
_entity_poly.pdbx_seq_one_letter_code
_entity_poly.pdbx_strand_id
1 'polypeptide(L)'
;MVSVIIPALNEEASVAKVVAIAKKSARVNEVIVVDDHSFDNTVAVAKKAGASVMTSTKLGKGASMLDGLTVATNDILVYIDADIENYEHNLIDLLVGPILEENCDFVKSTFERQAGRVTELVAKPLLSLLFPHALDFSQPLSGMIAGKRGFLERVDFENDYGVDIGILLDMIELGA
;
A
#
# COMPACT_ATOMS: atom_id res chain seq x y z
N MET A 1 4.20 -6.75 -15.46
CA MET A 1 4.10 -7.61 -14.25
C MET A 1 4.13 -6.70 -13.02
N VAL A 2 3.65 -7.17 -11.89
CA VAL A 2 3.36 -6.36 -10.70
C VAL A 2 3.99 -7.02 -9.46
N SER A 3 4.64 -6.22 -8.62
CA SER A 3 5.04 -6.60 -7.25
C SER A 3 4.00 -6.10 -6.26
N VAL A 4 3.50 -6.98 -5.41
CA VAL A 4 2.63 -6.61 -4.29
C VAL A 4 3.43 -6.62 -3.00
N ILE A 5 3.43 -5.51 -2.29
CA ILE A 5 4.14 -5.29 -1.04
C ILE A 5 3.10 -5.20 0.10
N ILE A 6 3.31 -5.97 1.14
CA ILE A 6 2.39 -6.11 2.28
C ILE A 6 3.19 -5.86 3.57
N PRO A 7 3.20 -4.62 4.09
CA PRO A 7 3.72 -4.35 5.43
C PRO A 7 2.85 -5.09 6.46
N ALA A 8 3.46 -5.78 7.41
CA ALA A 8 2.74 -6.57 8.40
C ALA A 8 3.39 -6.52 9.79
N LEU A 9 2.57 -6.29 10.81
CA LEU A 9 2.99 -6.31 12.22
C LEU A 9 1.92 -7.05 13.05
N ASN A 10 2.24 -8.28 13.51
CA ASN A 10 1.34 -9.12 14.30
C ASN A 10 0.02 -9.43 13.58
N GLU A 11 0.12 -9.92 12.34
CA GLU A 11 -1.00 -10.20 11.43
C GLU A 11 -1.12 -11.71 11.09
N GLU A 12 -0.81 -12.60 12.04
CA GLU A 12 -0.89 -14.05 11.81
C GLU A 12 -2.29 -14.52 11.39
N ALA A 13 -3.35 -13.80 11.81
CA ALA A 13 -4.74 -14.16 11.53
C ALA A 13 -5.18 -13.78 10.09
N SER A 14 -4.59 -12.75 9.51
CA SER A 14 -5.04 -12.09 8.26
C SER A 14 -4.07 -12.25 7.09
N VAL A 15 -2.77 -12.23 7.33
CA VAL A 15 -1.73 -12.16 6.29
C VAL A 15 -1.84 -13.25 5.21
N ALA A 16 -2.20 -14.49 5.58
CA ALA A 16 -2.35 -15.59 4.60
C ALA A 16 -3.45 -15.30 3.58
N LYS A 17 -4.57 -14.72 4.04
CA LYS A 17 -5.70 -14.34 3.19
C LYS A 17 -5.32 -13.21 2.24
N VAL A 18 -4.59 -12.22 2.72
CA VAL A 18 -4.13 -11.09 1.92
C VAL A 18 -3.14 -11.55 0.84
N VAL A 19 -2.18 -12.40 1.19
CA VAL A 19 -1.27 -13.03 0.22
C VAL A 19 -2.04 -13.82 -0.84
N ALA A 20 -3.06 -14.59 -0.44
CA ALA A 20 -3.86 -15.36 -1.37
C ALA A 20 -4.67 -14.47 -2.33
N ILE A 21 -5.17 -13.32 -1.86
CA ILE A 21 -5.87 -12.33 -2.70
C ILE A 21 -4.89 -11.70 -3.70
N ALA A 22 -3.71 -11.28 -3.26
CA ALA A 22 -2.70 -10.74 -4.14
C ALA A 22 -2.34 -11.70 -5.28
N LYS A 23 -2.21 -12.99 -4.98
CA LYS A 23 -1.86 -14.04 -5.94
C LYS A 23 -2.99 -14.43 -6.91
N LYS A 24 -4.22 -13.95 -6.73
CA LYS A 24 -5.32 -14.24 -7.67
C LYS A 24 -5.18 -13.50 -9.00
N SER A 25 -4.59 -12.32 -9.00
CA SER A 25 -4.36 -11.59 -10.24
C SER A 25 -3.26 -12.24 -11.06
N ALA A 26 -3.55 -12.53 -12.32
CA ALA A 26 -2.55 -13.06 -13.26
C ALA A 26 -1.43 -12.05 -13.60
N ARG A 27 -1.59 -10.80 -13.20
CA ARG A 27 -0.62 -9.72 -13.38
C ARG A 27 0.49 -9.75 -12.32
N VAL A 28 0.23 -10.38 -11.16
CA VAL A 28 1.15 -10.48 -10.03
C VAL A 28 2.07 -11.69 -10.20
N ASN A 29 3.35 -11.43 -10.23
CA ASN A 29 4.38 -12.48 -10.21
C ASN A 29 5.26 -12.43 -8.95
N GLU A 30 5.08 -11.40 -8.12
CA GLU A 30 5.84 -11.21 -6.90
C GLU A 30 4.94 -10.70 -5.76
N VAL A 31 4.98 -11.38 -4.62
CA VAL A 31 4.31 -10.95 -3.39
C VAL A 31 5.35 -10.94 -2.27
N ILE A 32 5.58 -9.76 -1.70
CA ILE A 32 6.56 -9.50 -0.66
C ILE A 32 5.81 -9.10 0.61
N VAL A 33 5.98 -9.85 1.68
CA VAL A 33 5.55 -9.45 3.02
C VAL A 33 6.77 -8.88 3.74
N VAL A 34 6.65 -7.63 4.18
CA VAL A 34 7.68 -6.97 4.98
C VAL A 34 7.21 -6.98 6.43
N ASP A 35 7.87 -7.83 7.21
CA ASP A 35 7.57 -8.03 8.64
C ASP A 35 8.18 -6.89 9.47
N ASP A 36 7.32 -6.11 10.11
CA ASP A 36 7.71 -5.00 10.99
C ASP A 36 8.01 -5.49 12.43
N HIS A 37 8.83 -6.54 12.54
CA HIS A 37 9.24 -7.17 13.79
C HIS A 37 8.09 -7.80 14.61
N SER A 38 7.26 -8.60 13.98
CA SER A 38 6.16 -9.32 14.62
C SER A 38 6.64 -10.28 15.72
N PHE A 39 5.84 -10.40 16.78
CA PHE A 39 6.06 -11.33 17.89
C PHE A 39 5.24 -12.62 17.76
N ASP A 40 4.26 -12.65 16.86
CA ASP A 40 3.39 -13.78 16.56
C ASP A 40 3.92 -14.64 15.40
N ASN A 41 3.07 -15.49 14.83
CA ASN A 41 3.45 -16.35 13.71
C ASN A 41 3.33 -15.70 12.32
N THR A 42 3.21 -14.37 12.21
CA THR A 42 3.03 -13.65 10.94
C THR A 42 4.01 -14.12 9.85
N VAL A 43 5.31 -14.16 10.16
CA VAL A 43 6.36 -14.57 9.22
C VAL A 43 6.16 -16.01 8.72
N ALA A 44 5.86 -16.94 9.63
CA ALA A 44 5.68 -18.34 9.29
C ALA A 44 4.43 -18.54 8.43
N VAL A 45 3.34 -17.84 8.75
CA VAL A 45 2.07 -17.87 8.02
C VAL A 45 2.22 -17.28 6.63
N ALA A 46 2.88 -16.13 6.48
CA ALA A 46 3.14 -15.48 5.20
C ALA A 46 3.98 -16.37 4.26
N LYS A 47 5.07 -16.97 4.78
CA LYS A 47 5.90 -17.92 4.00
C LYS A 47 5.09 -19.13 3.55
N LYS A 48 4.26 -19.70 4.42
CA LYS A 48 3.38 -20.84 4.08
C LYS A 48 2.35 -20.46 3.03
N ALA A 49 1.87 -19.23 3.00
CA ALA A 49 0.98 -18.70 1.96
C ALA A 49 1.70 -18.47 0.63
N GLY A 50 3.03 -18.57 0.60
CA GLY A 50 3.86 -18.47 -0.60
C GLY A 50 4.28 -17.05 -0.96
N ALA A 51 4.39 -16.16 0.02
CA ALA A 51 5.04 -14.87 -0.13
C ALA A 51 6.55 -14.97 0.11
N SER A 52 7.32 -14.10 -0.54
CA SER A 52 8.67 -13.76 -0.10
C SER A 52 8.55 -12.93 1.17
N VAL A 53 9.36 -13.22 2.20
CA VAL A 53 9.27 -12.50 3.48
C VAL A 53 10.63 -11.95 3.85
N MET A 54 10.66 -10.65 4.17
CA MET A 54 11.81 -9.98 4.77
C MET A 54 11.41 -9.29 6.07
N THR A 55 12.34 -9.05 6.96
CA THR A 55 12.14 -8.22 8.15
C THR A 55 12.57 -6.79 7.81
N SER A 56 11.76 -5.82 8.22
CA SER A 56 12.06 -4.40 8.02
C SER A 56 13.36 -3.99 8.69
N THR A 57 14.07 -3.05 8.07
CA THR A 57 15.34 -2.52 8.62
C THR A 57 15.10 -1.59 9.82
N LYS A 58 13.89 -1.00 9.91
CA LYS A 58 13.44 -0.13 11.00
C LYS A 58 12.00 -0.43 11.33
N LEU A 59 11.58 -0.15 12.57
CA LEU A 59 10.18 -0.15 12.96
C LEU A 59 9.43 0.98 12.26
N GLY A 60 8.21 0.68 11.83
CA GLY A 60 7.28 1.63 11.25
C GLY A 60 6.77 1.22 9.87
N LYS A 61 5.50 1.53 9.60
CA LYS A 61 4.82 1.16 8.36
C LYS A 61 5.57 1.69 7.13
N GLY A 62 5.95 2.97 7.15
CA GLY A 62 6.64 3.60 6.02
C GLY A 62 8.03 3.01 5.78
N ALA A 63 8.78 2.68 6.85
CA ALA A 63 10.04 1.97 6.72
C ALA A 63 9.86 0.62 6.04
N SER A 64 8.85 -0.16 6.44
CA SER A 64 8.52 -1.43 5.83
C SER A 64 8.10 -1.28 4.35
N MET A 65 7.35 -0.23 4.01
CA MET A 65 7.00 0.08 2.62
C MET A 65 8.22 0.40 1.77
N LEU A 66 9.14 1.21 2.29
CA LEU A 66 10.41 1.57 1.62
C LEU A 66 11.30 0.34 1.42
N ASP A 67 11.44 -0.50 2.44
CA ASP A 67 12.21 -1.74 2.34
C ASP A 67 11.62 -2.67 1.25
N GLY A 68 10.29 -2.78 1.19
CA GLY A 68 9.60 -3.50 0.13
C GLY A 68 9.87 -2.94 -1.27
N LEU A 69 9.88 -1.60 -1.42
CA LEU A 69 10.25 -0.93 -2.67
C LEU A 69 11.65 -1.34 -3.15
N THR A 70 12.62 -1.38 -2.23
CA THR A 70 14.02 -1.65 -2.57
C THR A 70 14.25 -3.06 -3.09
N VAL A 71 13.47 -4.05 -2.62
CA VAL A 71 13.63 -5.46 -3.01
C VAL A 71 12.68 -5.91 -4.12
N ALA A 72 11.60 -5.18 -4.35
CA ALA A 72 10.66 -5.47 -5.44
C ALA A 72 11.34 -5.40 -6.80
N THR A 73 10.92 -6.22 -7.77
CA THR A 73 11.62 -6.36 -9.06
C THR A 73 10.85 -5.79 -10.26
N ASN A 74 9.56 -5.46 -10.08
CA ASN A 74 8.73 -4.96 -11.18
C ASN A 74 8.61 -3.43 -11.19
N ASP A 75 8.19 -2.87 -12.33
CA ASP A 75 8.01 -1.43 -12.53
C ASP A 75 6.68 -0.90 -11.97
N ILE A 76 5.70 -1.77 -11.76
CA ILE A 76 4.43 -1.42 -11.11
C ILE A 76 4.40 -2.08 -9.74
N LEU A 77 4.22 -1.27 -8.72
CA LEU A 77 4.17 -1.68 -7.32
C LEU A 77 2.79 -1.43 -6.75
N VAL A 78 2.31 -2.37 -5.96
CA VAL A 78 1.04 -2.26 -5.23
C VAL A 78 1.34 -2.45 -3.74
N TYR A 79 0.84 -1.54 -2.92
CA TYR A 79 0.84 -1.70 -1.47
C TYR A 79 -0.58 -2.02 -1.00
N ILE A 80 -0.70 -2.99 -0.12
CA ILE A 80 -1.96 -3.35 0.55
C ILE A 80 -1.72 -3.64 2.01
N ASP A 81 -2.67 -3.24 2.86
CA ASP A 81 -2.57 -3.48 4.31
C ASP A 81 -2.83 -4.95 4.63
N ALA A 82 -2.15 -5.49 5.66
CA ALA A 82 -2.25 -6.90 6.03
C ALA A 82 -3.49 -7.24 6.89
N ASP A 83 -4.18 -6.24 7.46
CA ASP A 83 -5.25 -6.37 8.45
C ASP A 83 -6.68 -6.31 7.87
N ILE A 84 -6.86 -6.08 6.57
CA ILE A 84 -8.17 -5.90 5.96
C ILE A 84 -8.86 -7.24 5.70
N GLU A 85 -10.04 -7.42 6.28
CA GLU A 85 -10.81 -8.68 6.21
C GLU A 85 -11.58 -8.86 4.89
N ASN A 86 -12.04 -7.78 4.26
CA ASN A 86 -12.99 -7.81 3.15
C ASN A 86 -12.44 -7.13 1.89
N TYR A 87 -11.40 -7.72 1.31
CA TYR A 87 -10.94 -7.33 -0.02
C TYR A 87 -11.85 -7.86 -1.13
N GLU A 88 -12.11 -7.04 -2.12
CA GLU A 88 -12.66 -7.52 -3.38
C GLU A 88 -11.66 -8.48 -4.07
N HIS A 89 -12.19 -9.50 -4.72
CA HIS A 89 -11.36 -10.53 -5.34
C HIS A 89 -10.46 -10.01 -6.47
N ASN A 90 -10.81 -8.89 -7.07
CA ASN A 90 -10.13 -8.22 -8.18
C ASN A 90 -9.40 -6.94 -7.74
N LEU A 91 -9.18 -6.74 -6.43
CA LEU A 91 -8.56 -5.52 -5.90
C LEU A 91 -7.29 -5.11 -6.65
N ILE A 92 -6.38 -6.06 -6.88
CA ILE A 92 -5.13 -5.76 -7.57
C ILE A 92 -5.40 -5.27 -9.01
N ASP A 93 -6.30 -5.92 -9.73
CA ASP A 93 -6.63 -5.53 -11.09
C ASP A 93 -7.31 -4.15 -11.15
N LEU A 94 -8.12 -3.79 -10.16
CA LEU A 94 -8.69 -2.45 -10.03
C LEU A 94 -7.63 -1.38 -9.76
N LEU A 95 -6.65 -1.68 -8.91
CA LEU A 95 -5.56 -0.74 -8.60
C LEU A 95 -4.61 -0.54 -9.79
N VAL A 96 -4.28 -1.60 -10.52
CA VAL A 96 -3.29 -1.49 -11.59
C VAL A 96 -3.87 -1.19 -12.96
N GLY A 97 -5.18 -1.40 -13.15
CA GLY A 97 -5.87 -1.18 -14.43
C GLY A 97 -5.60 0.21 -15.00
N PRO A 98 -5.88 1.31 -14.28
CA PRO A 98 -5.65 2.66 -14.79
C PRO A 98 -4.19 2.96 -15.16
N ILE A 99 -3.22 2.39 -14.43
CA ILE A 99 -1.79 2.55 -14.73
C ILE A 99 -1.43 1.81 -16.02
N LEU A 100 -1.96 0.61 -16.23
CA LEU A 100 -1.69 -0.21 -17.40
C LEU A 100 -2.35 0.33 -18.68
N GLU A 101 -3.46 1.07 -18.52
CA GLU A 101 -4.13 1.79 -19.60
C GLU A 101 -3.49 3.16 -19.88
N GLU A 102 -2.37 3.46 -19.22
CA GLU A 102 -1.58 4.71 -19.37
C GLU A 102 -2.37 5.99 -19.04
N ASN A 103 -3.40 5.88 -18.21
CA ASN A 103 -4.23 7.02 -17.81
C ASN A 103 -3.63 7.80 -16.63
N CYS A 104 -2.77 7.14 -15.82
CA CYS A 104 -2.12 7.75 -14.65
C CYS A 104 -0.85 6.97 -14.26
N ASP A 105 -0.08 7.54 -13.35
CA ASP A 105 1.14 6.96 -12.82
C ASP A 105 0.97 6.47 -11.37
N PHE A 106 -0.11 6.92 -10.71
CA PHE A 106 -0.45 6.58 -9.34
C PHE A 106 -1.96 6.39 -9.17
N VAL A 107 -2.34 5.38 -8.38
CA VAL A 107 -3.73 5.05 -8.01
C VAL A 107 -3.82 4.88 -6.51
N LYS A 108 -4.81 5.51 -5.90
CA LYS A 108 -5.16 5.34 -4.49
C LYS A 108 -6.57 4.80 -4.37
N SER A 109 -6.75 3.73 -3.59
CA SER A 109 -8.06 3.08 -3.47
C SER A 109 -9.07 3.98 -2.78
N THR A 110 -10.31 3.87 -3.23
CA THR A 110 -11.49 4.34 -2.52
C THR A 110 -12.40 3.15 -2.21
N PHE A 111 -13.13 3.21 -1.11
CA PHE A 111 -14.09 2.18 -0.70
C PHE A 111 -15.31 2.85 -0.05
N GLU A 112 -16.48 2.23 -0.20
CA GLU A 112 -17.77 2.77 0.28
C GLU A 112 -17.92 2.81 1.81
N ARG A 113 -16.89 2.47 2.57
CA ARG A 113 -16.91 2.60 4.03
C ARG A 113 -16.94 4.08 4.40
N GLN A 114 -17.78 4.45 5.37
CA GLN A 114 -17.68 5.78 5.98
C GLN A 114 -16.23 6.02 6.41
N ALA A 115 -15.64 7.11 5.95
CA ALA A 115 -14.29 7.48 6.30
C ALA A 115 -14.14 7.51 7.84
N GLY A 116 -13.01 7.02 8.33
CA GLY A 116 -12.74 6.99 9.77
C GLY A 116 -12.80 8.39 10.38
N ARG A 117 -13.07 8.49 11.68
CA ARG A 117 -13.13 9.79 12.40
C ARG A 117 -11.89 10.65 12.15
N VAL A 118 -10.71 10.04 12.06
CA VAL A 118 -9.47 10.74 11.79
C VAL A 118 -9.50 11.39 10.40
N THR A 119 -10.00 10.68 9.39
CA THR A 119 -10.13 11.21 8.03
C THR A 119 -11.08 12.41 8.00
N GLU A 120 -12.27 12.29 8.60
CA GLU A 120 -13.29 13.35 8.53
C GLU A 120 -13.02 14.54 9.46
N LEU A 121 -12.53 14.28 10.67
CA LEU A 121 -12.40 15.31 11.71
C LEU A 121 -11.02 15.98 11.75
N VAL A 122 -10.01 15.35 11.18
CA VAL A 122 -8.63 15.85 11.23
C VAL A 122 -8.05 16.00 9.82
N ALA A 123 -7.94 14.93 9.05
CA ALA A 123 -7.22 14.96 7.79
C ALA A 123 -7.89 15.89 6.77
N LYS A 124 -9.18 15.70 6.46
CA LYS A 124 -9.88 16.57 5.49
C LYS A 124 -9.89 18.05 5.85
N PRO A 125 -10.18 18.47 7.10
CA PRO A 125 -10.08 19.88 7.49
C PRO A 125 -8.67 20.47 7.31
N LEU A 126 -7.61 19.73 7.68
CA LEU A 126 -6.24 20.18 7.49
C LEU A 126 -5.86 20.24 6.02
N LEU A 127 -6.22 19.23 5.24
CA LEU A 127 -5.98 19.19 3.78
C LEU A 127 -6.69 20.34 3.08
N SER A 128 -7.90 20.72 3.50
CA SER A 128 -8.62 21.83 2.90
C SER A 128 -7.91 23.19 3.07
N LEU A 129 -7.12 23.32 4.12
CA LEU A 129 -6.38 24.55 4.41
C LEU A 129 -4.98 24.55 3.78
N LEU A 130 -4.30 23.39 3.78
CA LEU A 130 -2.88 23.30 3.44
C LEU A 130 -2.65 22.71 2.04
N PHE A 131 -3.50 21.76 1.63
CA PHE A 131 -3.35 20.99 0.39
C PHE A 131 -4.72 20.76 -0.28
N PRO A 132 -5.40 21.82 -0.80
CA PRO A 132 -6.76 21.71 -1.32
C PRO A 132 -6.94 20.65 -2.43
N HIS A 133 -5.92 20.44 -3.26
CA HIS A 133 -5.94 19.44 -4.33
C HIS A 133 -5.99 17.99 -3.82
N ALA A 134 -5.55 17.72 -2.59
CA ALA A 134 -5.66 16.39 -2.00
C ALA A 134 -7.10 16.01 -1.60
N LEU A 135 -8.05 16.95 -1.62
CA LEU A 135 -9.47 16.70 -1.37
C LEU A 135 -10.19 16.01 -2.53
N ASP A 136 -9.61 15.97 -3.71
CA ASP A 136 -10.13 15.21 -4.85
C ASP A 136 -10.10 13.70 -4.56
N PHE A 137 -9.26 13.28 -3.60
CA PHE A 137 -9.20 11.91 -3.12
C PHE A 137 -10.19 11.69 -1.96
N SER A 138 -11.19 10.85 -2.17
CA SER A 138 -12.23 10.56 -1.16
C SER A 138 -11.67 9.86 0.09
N GLN A 139 -10.59 9.08 -0.06
CA GLN A 139 -9.91 8.35 1.01
C GLN A 139 -8.40 8.69 1.04
N PRO A 140 -8.03 9.92 1.46
CA PRO A 140 -6.63 10.37 1.40
C PRO A 140 -5.68 9.58 2.30
N LEU A 141 -6.20 8.91 3.34
CA LEU A 141 -5.44 8.08 4.28
C LEU A 141 -5.47 6.57 3.93
N SER A 142 -5.98 6.17 2.75
CA SER A 142 -5.94 4.76 2.36
C SER A 142 -4.51 4.29 2.16
N GLY A 143 -4.14 3.15 2.76
CA GLY A 143 -2.85 2.48 2.55
C GLY A 143 -2.81 1.59 1.30
N MET A 144 -3.95 1.42 0.62
CA MET A 144 -4.03 0.62 -0.60
C MET A 144 -3.77 1.49 -1.81
N ILE A 145 -2.60 1.35 -2.39
CA ILE A 145 -2.11 2.17 -3.49
C ILE A 145 -1.42 1.33 -4.56
N ALA A 146 -1.39 1.83 -5.77
CA ALA A 146 -0.51 1.34 -6.84
C ALA A 146 0.22 2.52 -7.48
N GLY A 147 1.45 2.28 -7.93
CA GLY A 147 2.23 3.33 -8.58
C GLY A 147 3.36 2.76 -9.44
N LYS A 148 3.81 3.57 -10.41
CA LYS A 148 5.03 3.27 -11.16
C LYS A 148 6.24 3.48 -10.26
N ARG A 149 7.18 2.54 -10.30
CA ARG A 149 8.44 2.58 -9.53
C ARG A 149 9.15 3.93 -9.64
N GLY A 150 9.32 4.46 -10.85
CA GLY A 150 10.06 5.69 -11.08
C GLY A 150 9.47 6.93 -10.39
N PHE A 151 8.18 6.92 -10.02
CA PHE A 151 7.57 7.94 -9.17
C PHE A 151 7.77 7.60 -7.70
N LEU A 152 7.50 6.36 -7.29
CA LEU A 152 7.64 5.90 -5.90
C LEU A 152 9.08 6.05 -5.36
N GLU A 153 10.11 5.88 -6.19
CA GLU A 153 11.51 6.10 -5.80
C GLU A 153 11.86 7.58 -5.54
N ARG A 154 10.97 8.51 -5.90
CA ARG A 154 11.14 9.96 -5.69
C ARG A 154 10.35 10.49 -4.50
N VAL A 155 9.53 9.64 -3.90
CA VAL A 155 8.70 9.96 -2.73
C VAL A 155 9.55 9.84 -1.46
N ASP A 156 9.33 10.75 -0.51
CA ASP A 156 9.89 10.65 0.83
C ASP A 156 8.98 9.78 1.71
N PHE A 157 9.43 8.59 2.06
CA PHE A 157 8.65 7.67 2.88
C PHE A 157 8.79 8.05 4.35
N GLU A 158 7.78 8.75 4.88
CA GLU A 158 7.65 8.97 6.31
C GLU A 158 7.69 7.63 7.06
N ASN A 159 8.45 7.57 8.16
CA ASN A 159 8.76 6.30 8.82
C ASN A 159 7.55 5.51 9.31
N ASP A 160 6.51 6.22 9.81
CA ASP A 160 5.32 5.63 10.41
C ASP A 160 4.06 5.77 9.55
N TYR A 161 2.88 5.88 10.18
CA TYR A 161 1.58 6.00 9.51
C TYR A 161 1.37 7.30 8.72
N GLY A 162 2.24 8.30 8.89
CA GLY A 162 2.28 9.50 8.05
C GLY A 162 2.53 9.18 6.58
N VAL A 163 3.13 8.04 6.29
CA VAL A 163 3.46 7.58 4.93
C VAL A 163 2.26 7.57 3.99
N ASP A 164 1.08 7.19 4.46
CA ASP A 164 -0.12 7.07 3.60
C ASP A 164 -0.57 8.42 3.01
N ILE A 165 -0.41 9.51 3.78
CA ILE A 165 -0.71 10.86 3.30
C ILE A 165 0.51 11.49 2.62
N GLY A 166 1.72 11.23 3.13
CA GLY A 166 2.98 11.73 2.55
C GLY A 166 3.11 11.31 1.09
N ILE A 167 2.97 10.02 0.79
CA ILE A 167 3.00 9.51 -0.59
C ILE A 167 1.97 10.23 -1.47
N LEU A 168 0.74 10.45 -0.98
CA LEU A 168 -0.29 11.14 -1.77
C LEU A 168 0.15 12.56 -2.12
N LEU A 169 0.66 13.31 -1.15
CA LEU A 169 1.07 14.70 -1.36
C LEU A 169 2.25 14.79 -2.32
N ASP A 170 3.26 13.94 -2.14
CA ASP A 170 4.42 13.89 -3.03
C ASP A 170 4.02 13.49 -4.47
N MET A 171 3.10 12.53 -4.63
CA MET A 171 2.61 12.13 -5.96
C MET A 171 1.87 13.27 -6.66
N ILE A 172 1.07 14.05 -5.93
CA ILE A 172 0.40 15.25 -6.47
C ILE A 172 1.45 16.28 -6.91
N GLU A 173 2.48 16.54 -6.10
CA GLU A 173 3.57 17.47 -6.44
C GLU A 173 4.39 16.98 -7.64
N LEU A 174 4.56 15.68 -7.79
CA LEU A 174 5.27 15.07 -8.91
C LEU A 174 4.43 15.05 -10.21
N GLY A 175 3.13 15.33 -10.13
CA GLY A 175 2.20 15.31 -11.27
C GLY A 175 1.90 13.90 -11.79
N ALA A 176 1.85 12.91 -10.90
CA ALA A 176 1.66 11.49 -11.19
C ALA A 176 0.19 11.11 -11.47
#